data_f08ceb64cc75b2ea8ea65c3c1b4cbe0c
#
_entry.id   f08ceb64cc75b2ea8ea65c3c1b4cbe0c
#
_cell.length_a   1.000
_cell.length_b   1.000
_cell.length_c   1.000
_cell.angle_alpha   90.00
_cell.angle_beta   90.00
_cell.angle_gamma   90.00
#
_symmetry.space_group_name_H-M   'P 1'
#
loop_
_entity.id
_entity.type
_entity.pdbx_description
1 polymer ?
#
loop_
_entity_poly.entity_id
_entity_poly.type
_entity_poly.pdbx_seq_one_letter_code
_entity_poly.pdbx_strand_id
1 'polypeptide(L)'
;MIVLLSGAKKNIGDFLITERARRLFDYILDDQIIILDRFKNLESDIDLINSARFLVLCGGPAYARDIYKGIYPLVEDLTKIKVPIIPFGLGWCGKPSDPMQFSFNSDSKRLL
;
A
#
# COMPACT_ATOMS: atom_id res chain seq x y z
N MET A 1 6.99 0.74 15.62
CA MET A 1 5.85 0.05 14.99
C MET A 1 5.79 0.41 13.52
N ILE A 2 5.44 -0.54 12.68
CA ILE A 2 5.27 -0.41 11.24
C ILE A 2 3.89 -0.93 10.87
N VAL A 3 3.18 -0.25 9.97
CA VAL A 3 1.89 -0.70 9.47
C VAL A 3 2.05 -1.18 8.03
N LEU A 4 1.64 -2.44 7.75
CA LEU A 4 1.57 -3.01 6.42
C LEU A 4 0.11 -3.06 5.96
N LEU A 5 -0.18 -2.56 4.75
CA LEU A 5 -1.46 -2.78 4.10
C LEU A 5 -1.37 -3.97 3.17
N SER A 6 -2.17 -4.99 3.42
CA SER A 6 -2.15 -6.24 2.66
C SER A 6 -3.52 -6.57 2.08
N GLY A 7 -3.54 -7.08 0.85
CA GLY A 7 -4.72 -7.68 0.20
C GLY A 7 -4.71 -9.22 0.23
N ALA A 8 -3.94 -9.83 1.13
CA ALA A 8 -3.73 -11.27 1.20
C ALA A 8 -4.98 -12.02 1.70
N LYS A 9 -5.99 -12.16 0.86
CA LYS A 9 -7.24 -12.91 1.18
C LYS A 9 -7.31 -14.25 0.46
N LYS A 10 -7.05 -14.27 -0.85
CA LYS A 10 -7.20 -15.47 -1.70
C LYS A 10 -6.02 -15.69 -2.64
N ASN A 11 -5.21 -14.67 -2.89
CA ASN A 11 -4.09 -14.72 -3.82
C ASN A 11 -2.81 -15.07 -3.07
N ILE A 12 -2.20 -16.20 -3.43
CA ILE A 12 -0.94 -16.66 -2.81
C ILE A 12 0.20 -15.67 -3.05
N GLY A 13 0.21 -14.95 -4.17
CA GLY A 13 1.20 -13.91 -4.46
C GLY A 13 1.18 -12.77 -3.43
N ASP A 14 -0.01 -12.31 -3.06
CA ASP A 14 -0.18 -11.26 -2.05
C ASP A 14 0.26 -11.77 -0.66
N PHE A 15 0.01 -13.04 -0.32
CA PHE A 15 0.53 -13.66 0.90
C PHE A 15 2.05 -13.68 0.93
N LEU A 16 2.69 -14.09 -0.18
CA LEU A 16 4.15 -14.15 -0.28
C LEU A 16 4.78 -12.76 -0.15
N ILE A 17 4.21 -11.74 -0.81
CA ILE A 17 4.71 -10.37 -0.72
C ILE A 17 4.57 -9.84 0.70
N THR A 18 3.42 -10.04 1.33
CA THR A 18 3.18 -9.60 2.71
C THR A 18 4.14 -10.29 3.68
N GLU A 19 4.33 -11.59 3.56
CA GLU A 19 5.24 -12.34 4.43
C GLU A 19 6.70 -11.93 4.23
N ARG A 20 7.11 -11.65 2.99
CA ARG A 20 8.44 -11.12 2.70
C ARG A 20 8.66 -9.73 3.27
N ALA A 21 7.67 -8.85 3.14
CA ALA A 21 7.72 -7.53 3.74
C ALA A 21 7.84 -7.63 5.27
N ARG A 22 7.00 -8.46 5.90
CA ARG A 22 7.02 -8.69 7.35
C ARG A 22 8.40 -9.13 7.82
N ARG A 23 8.97 -10.17 7.20
CA ARG A 23 10.29 -10.70 7.56
C ARG A 23 11.41 -9.70 7.34
N LEU A 24 11.36 -8.96 6.24
CA LEU A 24 12.38 -7.96 5.92
C LEU A 24 12.40 -6.85 6.96
N PHE A 25 11.25 -6.29 7.29
CA PHE A 25 11.16 -5.19 8.24
C PHE A 25 11.44 -5.65 9.68
N ASP A 26 11.01 -6.85 10.06
CA ASP A 26 11.36 -7.47 11.34
C ASP A 26 12.88 -7.64 11.48
N TYR A 27 13.53 -8.20 10.44
CA TYR A 27 14.98 -8.40 10.43
C TYR A 27 15.80 -7.10 10.48
N ILE A 28 15.34 -6.07 9.72
CA ILE A 28 16.11 -4.82 9.60
C ILE A 28 15.89 -3.89 10.81
N LEU A 29 14.67 -3.84 11.33
CA LEU A 29 14.25 -2.81 12.27
C LEU A 29 13.91 -3.34 13.66
N ASP A 30 13.74 -4.66 13.80
CA ASP A 30 13.31 -5.30 15.07
C ASP A 30 12.13 -4.54 15.72
N ASP A 31 11.09 -4.28 14.92
CA ASP A 31 9.98 -3.42 15.30
C ASP A 31 8.65 -4.16 15.22
N GLN A 32 7.68 -3.75 16.00
CA GLN A 32 6.33 -4.31 15.94
C GLN A 32 5.70 -4.06 14.58
N ILE A 33 5.13 -5.10 13.97
CA ILE A 33 4.46 -5.02 12.68
C ILE A 33 2.98 -5.30 12.86
N ILE A 34 2.15 -4.38 12.36
CA ILE A 34 0.70 -4.50 12.31
C ILE A 34 0.26 -4.60 10.86
N ILE A 35 -0.59 -5.58 10.55
CA ILE A 35 -1.12 -5.79 9.20
C ILE A 35 -2.58 -5.36 9.18
N LEU A 36 -2.91 -4.43 8.29
CA LEU A 36 -4.27 -3.97 8.03
C LEU A 36 -4.73 -4.39 6.62
N ASP A 37 -6.04 -4.49 6.46
CA ASP A 37 -6.67 -4.82 5.18
C ASP A 37 -6.65 -3.60 4.25
N ARG A 38 -5.96 -3.71 3.10
CA ARG A 38 -5.86 -2.63 2.11
C ARG A 38 -7.18 -2.24 1.47
N PHE A 39 -8.20 -3.12 1.49
CA PHE A 39 -9.50 -2.87 0.88
C PHE A 39 -10.44 -2.05 1.76
N LYS A 40 -10.08 -1.83 3.01
CA LYS A 40 -10.88 -1.02 3.94
C LYS A 40 -10.54 0.45 3.82
N ASN A 41 -11.53 1.29 4.12
CA ASN A 41 -11.28 2.68 4.47
C ASN A 41 -10.57 2.74 5.83
N LEU A 42 -9.51 3.51 5.93
CA LEU A 42 -8.62 3.56 7.08
C LEU A 42 -8.86 4.76 8.00
N GLU A 43 -9.99 5.47 7.84
CA GLU A 43 -10.30 6.63 8.69
C GLU A 43 -10.31 6.28 10.19
N SER A 44 -10.81 5.09 10.54
CA SER A 44 -10.81 4.61 11.93
C SER A 44 -9.43 4.22 12.45
N ASP A 45 -8.48 3.94 11.55
CA ASP A 45 -7.12 3.49 11.89
C ASP A 45 -6.08 4.61 11.78
N ILE A 46 -6.51 5.84 11.51
CA ILE A 46 -5.60 6.95 11.21
C ILE A 46 -4.64 7.27 12.36
N ASP A 47 -5.12 7.20 13.60
CA ASP A 47 -4.27 7.45 14.78
C ASP A 47 -3.22 6.35 14.94
N LEU A 48 -3.60 5.10 14.71
CA LEU A 48 -2.68 3.96 14.72
C LEU A 48 -1.62 4.13 13.62
N ILE A 49 -2.03 4.45 12.40
CA ILE A 49 -1.14 4.68 11.26
C ILE A 49 -0.15 5.81 11.58
N ASN A 50 -0.64 6.92 12.10
CA ASN A 50 0.20 8.08 12.41
C ASN A 50 1.12 7.87 13.62
N SER A 51 0.88 6.86 14.44
CA SER A 51 1.80 6.45 15.50
C SER A 51 2.91 5.51 15.01
N ALA A 52 2.79 4.99 13.79
CA ALA A 52 3.80 4.15 13.17
C ALA A 52 5.00 4.97 12.64
N ARG A 53 6.10 4.29 12.33
CA ARG A 53 7.25 4.91 11.64
C ARG A 53 6.98 5.17 10.18
N PHE A 54 6.25 4.27 9.52
CA PHE A 54 5.79 4.39 8.13
C PHE A 54 4.68 3.40 7.83
N LEU A 55 3.99 3.66 6.72
CA LEU A 55 2.94 2.84 6.15
C LEU A 55 3.45 2.14 4.89
N VAL A 56 3.34 0.81 4.81
CA VAL A 56 3.81 0.03 3.66
C VAL A 56 2.63 -0.48 2.84
N LEU A 57 2.63 -0.20 1.54
CA LEU A 57 1.65 -0.75 0.60
C LEU A 57 2.19 -2.07 0.06
N CYS A 58 1.62 -3.21 0.51
CA CYS A 58 2.10 -4.54 0.17
C CYS A 58 1.33 -5.16 -0.97
N GLY A 59 1.96 -5.24 -2.14
CA GLY A 59 1.50 -6.04 -3.26
C GLY A 59 0.30 -5.49 -4.02
N GLY A 60 -0.24 -6.35 -4.87
CA GLY A 60 -1.34 -6.07 -5.75
C GLY A 60 -0.94 -5.44 -7.08
N PRO A 61 -1.84 -5.46 -8.07
CA PRO A 61 -1.66 -4.81 -9.38
C PRO A 61 -1.86 -3.30 -9.26
N ALA A 62 -1.07 -2.66 -8.42
CA ALA A 62 -1.35 -1.32 -7.94
C ALA A 62 -0.87 -0.21 -8.88
N TYR A 63 0.10 -0.50 -9.76
CA TYR A 63 0.50 0.46 -10.80
C TYR A 63 -0.55 0.48 -11.92
N ALA A 64 -1.75 0.89 -11.57
CA ALA A 64 -2.87 1.17 -12.45
C ALA A 64 -3.17 2.67 -12.42
N ARG A 65 -3.94 3.16 -13.39
CA ARG A 65 -4.34 4.57 -13.43
C ARG A 65 -4.99 5.05 -12.14
N ASP A 66 -5.70 4.16 -11.48
CA ASP A 66 -6.47 4.40 -10.26
C ASP A 66 -5.88 3.63 -9.08
N ILE A 67 -4.60 3.85 -8.79
CA ILE A 67 -3.96 3.25 -7.61
C ILE A 67 -4.59 3.76 -6.32
N TYR A 68 -4.78 5.08 -6.20
CA TYR A 68 -5.45 5.68 -5.07
C TYR A 68 -6.94 5.82 -5.34
N LYS A 69 -7.66 5.41 -4.36
CA LYS A 69 -9.04 5.06 -4.18
C LYS A 69 -9.47 3.77 -4.87
N GLY A 70 -8.95 3.41 -6.03
CA GLY A 70 -9.31 2.17 -6.71
C GLY A 70 -8.67 0.92 -6.08
N ILE A 71 -7.35 0.85 -6.07
CA ILE A 71 -6.60 -0.29 -5.53
C ILE A 71 -6.33 -0.15 -4.04
N TYR A 72 -5.99 1.07 -3.61
CA TYR A 72 -5.77 1.46 -2.22
C TYR A 72 -6.71 2.61 -1.84
N PRO A 73 -7.86 2.32 -1.22
CA PRO A 73 -8.81 3.36 -0.78
C PRO A 73 -8.20 4.34 0.22
N LEU A 74 -7.38 3.86 1.13
CA LEU A 74 -6.73 4.66 2.18
C LEU A 74 -7.75 5.50 2.97
N VAL A 75 -7.57 6.81 2.95
CA VAL A 75 -8.45 7.79 3.57
C VAL A 75 -8.91 8.82 2.53
N GLU A 76 -10.02 9.52 2.78
CA GLU A 76 -10.53 10.54 1.85
C GLU A 76 -9.57 11.71 1.67
N ASP A 77 -8.94 12.14 2.74
CA ASP A 77 -7.94 13.22 2.73
C ASP A 77 -6.55 12.66 3.07
N LEU A 78 -5.72 12.50 2.04
CA LEU A 78 -4.36 11.96 2.19
C LEU A 78 -3.48 12.80 3.13
N THR A 79 -3.78 14.07 3.32
CA THR A 79 -3.02 14.93 4.25
C THR A 79 -3.17 14.51 5.72
N LYS A 80 -4.16 13.67 6.03
CA LYS A 80 -4.30 13.06 7.37
C LYS A 80 -3.23 12.02 7.67
N ILE A 81 -2.63 11.39 6.64
CA ILE A 81 -1.52 10.46 6.82
C ILE A 81 -0.23 11.27 6.98
N LYS A 82 0.35 11.23 8.16
CA LYS A 82 1.54 12.04 8.53
C LYS A 82 2.85 11.28 8.41
N VAL A 83 2.79 9.97 8.18
CA VAL A 83 3.96 9.11 8.07
C VAL A 83 4.33 8.84 6.62
N PRO A 84 5.59 8.53 6.30
CA PRO A 84 5.98 8.13 4.96
C PRO A 84 5.21 6.90 4.48
N ILE A 85 4.83 6.90 3.21
CA ILE A 85 4.19 5.76 2.54
C ILE A 85 5.23 5.08 1.65
N ILE A 86 5.44 3.78 1.86
CA ILE A 86 6.44 2.99 1.15
C ILE A 86 5.75 1.93 0.29
N PRO A 87 5.84 2.00 -1.05
CA PRO A 87 5.38 0.92 -1.92
C PRO A 87 6.33 -0.28 -1.86
N PHE A 88 5.78 -1.48 -1.70
CA PHE A 88 6.55 -2.72 -1.63
C PHE A 88 5.91 -3.83 -2.47
N GLY A 89 6.61 -4.30 -3.49
CA GLY A 89 6.14 -5.40 -4.34
C GLY A 89 4.88 -5.06 -5.14
N LEU A 90 4.67 -3.80 -5.51
CA LEU A 90 3.55 -3.39 -6.35
C LEU A 90 3.79 -3.83 -7.79
N GLY A 91 2.75 -4.40 -8.43
CA GLY A 91 2.80 -4.86 -9.81
C GLY A 91 2.17 -3.87 -10.79
N TRP A 92 2.61 -3.93 -12.04
CA TRP A 92 1.98 -3.24 -13.16
C TRP A 92 0.64 -3.91 -13.52
N CYS A 93 -0.36 -3.10 -13.81
CA CYS A 93 -1.68 -3.54 -14.25
C CYS A 93 -2.10 -2.76 -15.52
N GLY A 94 -1.40 -2.97 -16.60
CA GLY A 94 -1.71 -2.36 -17.89
C GLY A 94 -1.44 -3.36 -19.01
N LYS A 95 -1.88 -3.01 -20.23
CA LYS A 95 -1.54 -3.77 -21.44
C LYS A 95 -0.10 -3.48 -21.83
N PRO A 96 0.63 -4.43 -22.44
CA PRO A 96 2.00 -4.21 -22.91
C PRO A 96 2.15 -3.02 -23.88
N SER A 97 1.08 -2.67 -24.61
CA SER A 97 1.05 -1.55 -25.55
C SER A 97 0.83 -0.18 -24.90
N ASP A 98 0.43 -0.13 -23.61
CA ASP A 98 0.03 1.09 -22.92
C ASP A 98 1.18 1.91 -22.26
N PRO A 99 2.43 1.39 -22.05
CA PRO A 99 3.45 2.10 -21.27
C PRO A 99 3.75 3.51 -21.77
N MET A 100 3.71 3.74 -23.08
CA MET A 100 3.97 5.05 -23.71
C MET A 100 2.83 6.05 -23.54
N GLN A 101 1.59 5.56 -23.33
CA GLN A 101 0.38 6.37 -23.21
C GLN A 101 -0.21 6.37 -21.80
N PHE A 102 0.40 5.60 -20.90
CA PHE A 102 -0.07 5.45 -19.54
C PHE A 102 0.14 6.75 -18.75
N SER A 103 -0.90 7.13 -18.00
CA SER A 103 -0.77 8.14 -16.95
C SER A 103 -1.69 7.79 -15.78
N PHE A 104 -1.22 8.05 -14.57
CA PHE A 104 -2.08 7.99 -13.39
C PHE A 104 -3.16 9.08 -13.45
N ASN A 105 -4.33 8.79 -12.88
CA ASN A 105 -5.34 9.83 -12.67
C ASN A 105 -4.85 10.87 -11.64
N SER A 106 -5.56 11.99 -11.53
CA SER A 106 -5.14 13.10 -10.65
C SER A 106 -5.05 12.71 -9.18
N ASP A 107 -5.97 11.86 -8.69
CA ASP A 107 -5.98 11.39 -7.30
C ASP A 107 -4.78 10.47 -7.03
N SER A 108 -4.46 9.57 -7.95
CA SER A 108 -3.29 8.68 -7.83
C SER A 108 -1.97 9.44 -7.87
N LYS A 109 -1.88 10.51 -8.66
CA LYS A 109 -0.69 11.40 -8.67
C LYS A 109 -0.44 12.09 -7.34
N ARG A 110 -1.48 12.33 -6.56
CA ARG A 110 -1.34 12.91 -5.21
C ARG A 110 -0.76 11.93 -4.19
N LEU A 111 -0.95 10.62 -4.40
CA LEU A 111 -0.36 9.59 -3.57
C LEU A 111 1.13 9.39 -3.88
N LEU A 112 1.48 9.48 -5.16
CA LEU A 112 2.83 9.20 -5.66
C LEU A 112 3.70 10.46 -5.62
#